data_1b99bd23c178a53d8107c8e86f8b46a4
#
_entry.id   1b99bd23c178a53d8107c8e86f8b46a4
#
_cell.length_a   1.000
_cell.length_b   1.000
_cell.length_c   1.000
_cell.angle_alpha   90.00
_cell.angle_beta   90.00
_cell.angle_gamma   90.00
#
_symmetry.space_group_name_H-M   'P 1'
#
loop_
_entity.id
_entity.type
_entity.pdbx_description
1 polymer ?
#
loop_
_entity_poly.entity_id
_entity_poly.type
_entity_poly.pdbx_seq_one_letter_code
_entity_poly.pdbx_strand_id
1 'polypeptide(L)'
;MPAAATNSAADLEPAVSPHVEGHGRRLTAAFDALEAFPALAESRDRVLRVVREDRTSVGEVVAAVESDVALVITVLRIGNRNSARKKGKIASIPEAIDVLSPEGVETLAARAATFDFFERTPGWDLMPERFRLHAVATQAAADRLARELEYEDRDELLVSALLHDIGKLVLSHAYPGYPAQIHGNARTPEERLHKERLELGVDHALVGGVLARRWALPNRLAMAIERHHADDAEGEPALVRLADMLAHYGHAQPVNPKELLAAAHACDLTTEQLREVMYELPNGNGQAKRNVDPCPLSSREVEVLKRLAEGKVYKQIAHELELSTSTVRTHLHNTYAKLGAVDRAQAVLIATQRGWL
;
A
#
# COMPACT_ATOMS: atom_id res chain seq x y z
N MET A 1 36.75 19.42 62.70
CA MET A 1 36.33 18.37 61.76
C MET A 1 34.94 18.70 61.28
N PRO A 2 34.73 19.19 60.06
CA PRO A 2 33.40 19.44 59.50
C PRO A 2 32.90 18.18 58.79
N ALA A 3 31.61 17.91 58.98
CA ALA A 3 30.88 16.81 58.39
C ALA A 3 30.70 16.99 56.88
N ALA A 4 30.92 15.91 56.13
CA ALA A 4 30.68 15.85 54.70
C ALA A 4 29.19 15.79 54.38
N ALA A 5 28.71 16.75 53.61
CA ALA A 5 27.38 16.72 53.00
C ALA A 5 27.40 15.83 51.77
N THR A 6 26.70 14.72 51.80
CA THR A 6 26.41 13.87 50.64
C THR A 6 25.35 14.53 49.81
N ASN A 7 25.74 15.08 48.68
CA ASN A 7 24.80 15.50 47.62
C ASN A 7 24.31 14.24 46.89
N SER A 8 23.06 13.86 47.15
CA SER A 8 22.32 12.91 46.33
C SER A 8 21.82 13.67 45.06
N ALA A 9 22.48 13.42 43.95
CA ALA A 9 21.95 13.78 42.65
C ALA A 9 20.76 12.83 42.34
N ALA A 10 19.57 13.32 42.58
CA ALA A 10 18.37 12.66 42.10
C ALA A 10 18.35 12.84 40.57
N ASP A 11 18.44 11.73 39.85
CA ASP A 11 18.19 11.65 38.40
C ASP A 11 16.78 12.19 38.13
N LEU A 12 16.69 13.44 37.74
CA LEU A 12 15.47 14.01 37.17
C LEU A 12 15.37 13.52 35.71
N GLU A 13 14.59 12.45 35.52
CA GLU A 13 14.08 12.15 34.20
C GLU A 13 13.43 13.42 33.64
N PRO A 14 13.73 13.83 32.38
CA PRO A 14 13.11 15.01 31.79
C PRO A 14 11.60 14.77 31.71
N ALA A 15 10.83 15.59 32.39
CA ALA A 15 9.36 15.57 32.32
C ALA A 15 8.93 15.73 30.86
N VAL A 16 8.38 14.66 30.27
CA VAL A 16 7.84 14.63 28.91
C VAL A 16 6.69 15.65 28.87
N SER A 17 6.73 16.58 27.92
CA SER A 17 5.71 17.62 27.84
C SER A 17 4.33 16.98 27.58
N PRO A 18 3.22 17.55 28.13
CA PRO A 18 1.86 17.01 27.94
C PRO A 18 1.45 16.87 26.47
N HIS A 19 2.07 17.63 25.57
CA HIS A 19 1.88 17.54 24.12
C HIS A 19 2.44 16.22 23.57
N VAL A 20 3.63 15.83 23.98
CA VAL A 20 4.30 14.58 23.54
C VAL A 20 3.55 13.34 24.08
N GLU A 21 3.06 13.39 25.32
CA GLU A 21 2.21 12.31 25.87
C GLU A 21 0.89 12.16 25.10
N GLY A 22 0.31 13.25 24.63
CA GLY A 22 -0.90 13.23 23.80
C GLY A 22 -0.67 12.56 22.43
N HIS A 23 0.47 12.83 21.80
CA HIS A 23 0.86 12.21 20.52
C HIS A 23 1.11 10.71 20.66
N GLY A 24 1.88 10.30 21.66
CA GLY A 24 2.17 8.89 21.92
C GLY A 24 0.90 8.06 22.12
N ARG A 25 -0.06 8.55 22.92
CA ARG A 25 -1.34 7.87 23.15
C ARG A 25 -2.18 7.72 21.88
N ARG A 26 -2.24 8.75 21.01
CA ARG A 26 -2.98 8.69 19.74
C ARG A 26 -2.38 7.68 18.79
N LEU A 27 -1.05 7.67 18.64
CA LEU A 27 -0.35 6.70 17.80
C LEU A 27 -0.55 5.26 18.33
N THR A 28 -0.47 5.05 19.64
CA THR A 28 -0.72 3.74 20.24
C THR A 28 -2.15 3.26 19.94
N ALA A 29 -3.15 4.12 20.15
CA ALA A 29 -4.53 3.78 19.83
C ALA A 29 -4.74 3.48 18.33
N ALA A 30 -4.04 4.22 17.45
CA ALA A 30 -4.07 3.96 16.01
C ALA A 30 -3.42 2.62 15.65
N PHE A 31 -2.29 2.26 16.27
CA PHE A 31 -1.67 0.95 16.07
C PHE A 31 -2.61 -0.20 16.50
N ASP A 32 -3.30 -0.05 17.64
CA ASP A 32 -4.25 -1.05 18.13
C ASP A 32 -5.46 -1.19 17.18
N ALA A 33 -5.98 -0.07 16.66
CA ALA A 33 -7.06 -0.08 15.68
C ALA A 33 -6.68 -0.78 14.37
N LEU A 34 -5.42 -0.62 13.92
CA LEU A 34 -4.92 -1.26 12.70
C LEU A 34 -4.68 -2.77 12.85
N GLU A 35 -4.70 -3.31 14.06
CA GLU A 35 -4.67 -4.77 14.24
C GLU A 35 -5.88 -5.47 13.60
N ALA A 36 -6.99 -4.76 13.47
CA ALA A 36 -8.21 -5.21 12.82
C ALA A 36 -8.46 -4.51 11.46
N PHE A 37 -7.39 -4.14 10.74
CA PHE A 37 -7.52 -3.49 9.43
C PHE A 37 -8.33 -4.38 8.47
N PRO A 38 -9.48 -3.90 7.99
CA PRO A 38 -10.40 -4.74 7.23
C PRO A 38 -9.93 -4.93 5.79
N ALA A 39 -10.12 -6.15 5.27
CA ALA A 39 -9.93 -6.44 3.86
C ALA A 39 -11.14 -5.98 3.02
N LEU A 40 -10.94 -5.78 1.72
CA LEU A 40 -12.05 -5.65 0.80
C LEU A 40 -12.85 -6.95 0.77
N ALA A 41 -14.17 -6.86 0.82
CA ALA A 41 -15.05 -8.02 0.72
C ALA A 41 -14.78 -8.83 -0.55
N GLU A 42 -14.57 -8.14 -1.68
CA GLU A 42 -14.26 -8.75 -2.98
C GLU A 42 -12.93 -9.49 -2.98
N SER A 43 -11.89 -8.92 -2.36
CA SER A 43 -10.55 -9.56 -2.26
C SER A 43 -10.61 -10.81 -1.37
N ARG A 44 -11.31 -10.72 -0.23
CA ARG A 44 -11.57 -11.87 0.63
C ARG A 44 -12.29 -12.98 -0.12
N ASP A 45 -13.39 -12.66 -0.80
CA ASP A 45 -14.22 -13.62 -1.52
C ASP A 45 -13.45 -14.27 -2.69
N ARG A 46 -12.49 -13.54 -3.28
CA ARG A 46 -11.56 -14.09 -4.25
C ARG A 46 -10.67 -15.16 -3.64
N VAL A 47 -10.01 -14.86 -2.52
CA VAL A 47 -9.13 -15.86 -1.86
C VAL A 47 -9.94 -17.10 -1.55
N LEU A 48 -11.16 -16.96 -0.98
CA LEU A 48 -12.03 -18.08 -0.67
C LEU A 48 -12.40 -18.91 -1.91
N ARG A 49 -12.64 -18.26 -3.05
CA ARG A 49 -12.95 -18.95 -4.31
C ARG A 49 -11.74 -19.66 -4.86
N VAL A 50 -10.61 -18.95 -4.97
CA VAL A 50 -9.37 -19.49 -5.55
C VAL A 50 -8.90 -20.74 -4.77
N VAL A 51 -8.91 -20.68 -3.43
CA VAL A 51 -8.45 -21.84 -2.61
C VAL A 51 -9.38 -23.04 -2.74
N ARG A 52 -10.67 -22.85 -3.05
CA ARG A 52 -11.66 -23.93 -3.20
C ARG A 52 -11.69 -24.60 -4.57
N GLU A 53 -10.99 -24.06 -5.54
CA GLU A 53 -10.91 -24.63 -6.88
C GLU A 53 -9.95 -25.83 -6.89
N ASP A 54 -10.39 -27.00 -7.43
CA ASP A 54 -9.68 -28.29 -7.39
C ASP A 54 -8.29 -28.30 -8.06
N ARG A 55 -7.92 -27.25 -8.82
CA ARG A 55 -6.66 -27.17 -9.58
C ARG A 55 -5.92 -25.87 -9.38
N THR A 56 -6.13 -25.20 -8.27
CA THR A 56 -5.47 -23.92 -7.99
C THR A 56 -3.98 -24.09 -7.78
N SER A 57 -3.20 -23.28 -8.45
CA SER A 57 -1.76 -23.18 -8.21
C SER A 57 -1.47 -22.29 -7.01
N VAL A 58 -0.33 -22.53 -6.33
CA VAL A 58 0.14 -21.66 -5.25
C VAL A 58 0.27 -20.20 -5.73
N GLY A 59 0.70 -19.99 -6.98
CA GLY A 59 0.80 -18.65 -7.57
C GLY A 59 -0.53 -17.91 -7.66
N GLU A 60 -1.65 -18.60 -7.91
CA GLU A 60 -2.98 -17.99 -7.91
C GLU A 60 -3.43 -17.60 -6.51
N VAL A 61 -3.10 -18.41 -5.50
CA VAL A 61 -3.37 -18.06 -4.09
C VAL A 61 -2.53 -16.85 -3.67
N VAL A 62 -1.24 -16.82 -4.04
CA VAL A 62 -0.34 -15.67 -3.83
C VAL A 62 -0.96 -14.41 -4.43
N ALA A 63 -1.30 -14.43 -5.72
CA ALA A 63 -1.89 -13.29 -6.41
C ALA A 63 -3.23 -12.84 -5.79
N ALA A 64 -4.01 -13.78 -5.27
CA ALA A 64 -5.26 -13.45 -4.59
C ALA A 64 -5.02 -12.75 -3.25
N VAL A 65 -4.04 -13.19 -2.46
CA VAL A 65 -3.66 -12.54 -1.19
C VAL A 65 -3.05 -11.16 -1.45
N GLU A 66 -2.14 -11.05 -2.41
CA GLU A 66 -1.43 -9.80 -2.75
C GLU A 66 -2.34 -8.73 -3.36
N SER A 67 -3.55 -9.08 -3.75
CA SER A 67 -4.54 -8.10 -4.21
C SER A 67 -5.05 -7.16 -3.10
N ASP A 68 -4.78 -7.47 -1.82
CA ASP A 68 -5.25 -6.65 -0.69
C ASP A 68 -4.24 -6.57 0.44
N VAL A 69 -3.86 -5.34 0.80
CA VAL A 69 -2.90 -5.04 1.86
C VAL A 69 -3.27 -5.68 3.21
N ALA A 70 -4.57 -5.72 3.56
CA ALA A 70 -5.03 -6.31 4.83
C ALA A 70 -4.86 -7.83 4.86
N LEU A 71 -5.07 -8.49 3.71
CA LEU A 71 -4.83 -9.93 3.58
C LEU A 71 -3.34 -10.24 3.68
N VAL A 72 -2.48 -9.48 3.00
CA VAL A 72 -1.01 -9.59 3.10
C VAL A 72 -0.55 -9.46 4.55
N ILE A 73 -0.98 -8.40 5.24
CA ILE A 73 -0.65 -8.18 6.66
C ILE A 73 -1.10 -9.37 7.51
N THR A 74 -2.32 -9.84 7.32
CA THR A 74 -2.89 -10.94 8.11
C THR A 74 -2.12 -12.23 7.90
N VAL A 75 -1.83 -12.60 6.66
CA VAL A 75 -1.12 -13.82 6.27
C VAL A 75 0.32 -13.78 6.80
N LEU A 76 1.05 -12.66 6.64
CA LEU A 76 2.42 -12.54 7.16
C LEU A 76 2.48 -12.57 8.68
N ARG A 77 1.57 -11.86 9.37
CA ARG A 77 1.53 -11.85 10.86
C ARG A 77 1.28 -13.24 11.42
N ILE A 78 0.31 -13.95 10.89
CA ILE A 78 -0.04 -15.29 11.38
C ILE A 78 1.04 -16.30 10.98
N GLY A 79 1.56 -16.23 9.74
CA GLY A 79 2.70 -17.05 9.31
C GLY A 79 3.90 -16.90 10.24
N ASN A 80 4.27 -15.67 10.58
CA ASN A 80 5.37 -15.39 11.52
C ASN A 80 5.06 -15.84 12.97
N ARG A 81 3.79 -15.77 13.42
CA ARG A 81 3.39 -16.26 14.75
C ARG A 81 3.40 -17.79 14.84
N ASN A 82 2.97 -18.48 13.79
CA ASN A 82 2.82 -19.93 13.78
C ASN A 82 4.14 -20.66 13.51
N SER A 83 5.11 -19.99 12.92
CA SER A 83 6.40 -20.58 12.61
C SER A 83 7.34 -20.56 13.81
N ALA A 84 7.36 -21.63 14.59
CA ALA A 84 8.30 -21.78 15.72
C ALA A 84 9.79 -21.73 15.28
N ARG A 85 10.09 -22.16 14.04
CA ARG A 85 11.45 -22.17 13.47
C ARG A 85 11.82 -20.90 12.68
N LYS A 86 10.82 -20.16 12.19
CA LYS A 86 11.00 -19.00 11.31
C LYS A 86 10.41 -17.71 11.89
N LYS A 87 10.17 -17.64 13.20
CA LYS A 87 9.55 -16.47 13.83
C LYS A 87 10.27 -15.17 13.43
N GLY A 88 9.52 -14.23 12.84
CA GLY A 88 10.05 -12.96 12.36
C GLY A 88 10.96 -13.06 11.14
N LYS A 89 10.90 -14.16 10.36
CA LYS A 89 11.73 -14.38 9.18
C LYS A 89 10.95 -14.52 7.88
N ILE A 90 9.63 -14.73 7.94
CA ILE A 90 8.79 -14.84 6.77
C ILE A 90 8.53 -13.44 6.22
N ALA A 91 9.05 -13.17 5.05
CA ALA A 91 9.03 -11.85 4.43
C ALA A 91 8.24 -11.80 3.12
N SER A 92 7.84 -12.96 2.58
CA SER A 92 7.08 -13.06 1.33
C SER A 92 5.79 -13.85 1.51
N ILE A 93 4.85 -13.65 0.60
CA ILE A 93 3.56 -14.36 0.63
C ILE A 93 3.72 -15.84 0.27
N PRO A 94 4.55 -16.23 -0.72
CA PRO A 94 4.85 -17.65 -0.97
C PRO A 94 5.33 -18.39 0.29
N GLU A 95 6.32 -17.82 1.01
CA GLU A 95 6.81 -18.42 2.26
C GLU A 95 5.72 -18.54 3.34
N ALA A 96 4.86 -17.53 3.44
CA ALA A 96 3.76 -17.54 4.40
C ALA A 96 2.73 -18.63 4.07
N ILE A 97 2.42 -18.84 2.79
CA ILE A 97 1.52 -19.90 2.32
C ILE A 97 2.13 -21.28 2.57
N ASP A 98 3.42 -21.47 2.37
CA ASP A 98 4.12 -22.72 2.69
C ASP A 98 3.98 -23.10 4.18
N VAL A 99 3.94 -22.13 5.07
CA VAL A 99 3.79 -22.33 6.53
C VAL A 99 2.34 -22.55 6.94
N LEU A 100 1.41 -21.84 6.30
CA LEU A 100 0.00 -21.81 6.68
C LEU A 100 -0.83 -22.88 5.94
N SER A 101 -0.37 -23.36 4.82
CA SER A 101 -1.10 -24.07 3.75
C SER A 101 -2.21 -23.22 3.11
N PRO A 102 -2.69 -23.56 1.90
CA PRO A 102 -3.84 -22.87 1.28
C PRO A 102 -5.10 -22.89 2.14
N GLU A 103 -5.38 -24.00 2.84
CA GLU A 103 -6.55 -24.14 3.73
C GLU A 103 -6.41 -23.24 4.96
N GLY A 104 -5.19 -23.05 5.46
CA GLY A 104 -4.89 -22.08 6.51
C GLY A 104 -5.17 -20.64 6.06
N VAL A 105 -4.77 -20.31 4.84
CA VAL A 105 -5.07 -18.99 4.22
C VAL A 105 -6.58 -18.81 4.03
N GLU A 106 -7.32 -19.84 3.57
CA GLU A 106 -8.78 -19.82 3.48
C GLU A 106 -9.42 -19.51 4.85
N THR A 107 -8.95 -20.19 5.89
CA THR A 107 -9.45 -19.96 7.26
C THR A 107 -9.20 -18.54 7.74
N LEU A 108 -8.05 -17.98 7.43
CA LEU A 108 -7.72 -16.59 7.77
C LEU A 108 -8.58 -15.60 6.99
N ALA A 109 -8.73 -15.79 5.69
CA ALA A 109 -9.57 -14.98 4.83
C ALA A 109 -11.04 -15.01 5.29
N ALA A 110 -11.57 -16.19 5.62
CA ALA A 110 -12.95 -16.35 6.11
C ALA A 110 -13.22 -15.59 7.41
N ARG A 111 -12.20 -15.38 8.25
CA ARG A 111 -12.29 -14.65 9.52
C ARG A 111 -11.89 -13.18 9.43
N ALA A 112 -11.34 -12.75 8.30
CA ALA A 112 -10.94 -11.38 8.12
C ALA A 112 -12.15 -10.44 8.25
N ALA A 113 -11.99 -9.37 9.02
CA ALA A 113 -12.93 -8.26 8.99
C ALA A 113 -12.97 -7.71 7.57
N THR A 114 -14.15 -7.42 7.08
CA THR A 114 -14.31 -6.86 5.74
C THR A 114 -15.01 -5.52 5.82
N PHE A 115 -14.66 -4.65 4.89
CA PHE A 115 -15.43 -3.48 4.63
C PHE A 115 -15.99 -3.55 3.20
N ASP A 116 -17.22 -3.09 3.06
CA ASP A 116 -17.85 -2.87 1.77
C ASP A 116 -17.77 -1.37 1.47
N PHE A 117 -17.35 -1.01 0.25
CA PHE A 117 -17.41 0.39 -0.21
C PHE A 117 -18.78 1.02 -0.10
N PHE A 118 -19.81 0.21 0.01
CA PHE A 118 -21.20 0.64 0.06
C PHE A 118 -21.68 0.97 1.46
N GLU A 119 -21.02 0.43 2.48
CA GLU A 119 -21.33 0.68 3.88
C GLU A 119 -20.27 1.60 4.48
N ARG A 120 -20.70 2.70 5.11
CA ARG A 120 -19.79 3.55 5.87
C ARG A 120 -19.26 2.77 7.06
N THR A 121 -17.98 2.45 7.05
CA THR A 121 -17.29 1.93 8.22
C THR A 121 -16.73 3.11 8.99
N PRO A 122 -17.23 3.42 10.20
CA PRO A 122 -16.69 4.52 11.00
C PRO A 122 -15.17 4.40 11.17
N GLY A 123 -14.45 5.47 10.86
CA GLY A 123 -12.98 5.53 10.96
C GLY A 123 -12.22 5.19 9.68
N TRP A 124 -12.87 4.67 8.62
CA TRP A 124 -12.21 4.24 7.38
C TRP A 124 -12.75 4.92 6.12
N ASP A 125 -13.54 6.01 6.26
CA ASP A 125 -14.40 6.55 5.20
C ASP A 125 -13.69 7.11 3.94
N LEU A 126 -12.40 7.46 3.95
CA LEU A 126 -11.80 8.23 2.84
C LEU A 126 -10.42 7.76 2.36
N MET A 127 -9.65 7.00 3.13
CA MET A 127 -8.26 6.65 2.82
C MET A 127 -8.04 5.26 2.20
N PRO A 128 -8.80 4.20 2.56
CA PRO A 128 -8.40 2.84 2.22
C PRO A 128 -8.26 2.59 0.74
N GLU A 129 -9.05 3.26 -0.07
CA GLU A 129 -9.13 2.98 -1.48
C GLU A 129 -7.98 3.60 -2.28
N ARG A 130 -7.74 4.91 -2.12
CA ARG A 130 -6.60 5.57 -2.78
C ARG A 130 -5.29 4.96 -2.33
N PHE A 131 -5.22 4.63 -1.05
CA PHE A 131 -4.09 3.91 -0.46
C PHE A 131 -3.86 2.56 -1.17
N ARG A 132 -4.91 1.74 -1.32
CA ARG A 132 -4.79 0.43 -2.00
C ARG A 132 -4.40 0.57 -3.47
N LEU A 133 -5.01 1.50 -4.19
CA LEU A 133 -4.66 1.76 -5.59
C LEU A 133 -3.19 2.13 -5.74
N HIS A 134 -2.70 3.01 -4.87
CA HIS A 134 -1.31 3.42 -4.88
C HIS A 134 -0.39 2.26 -4.48
N ALA A 135 -0.71 1.51 -3.43
CA ALA A 135 0.06 0.35 -2.99
C ALA A 135 0.22 -0.70 -4.11
N VAL A 136 -0.88 -1.04 -4.81
CA VAL A 136 -0.84 -1.99 -5.94
C VAL A 136 -0.06 -1.41 -7.13
N ALA A 137 -0.16 -0.12 -7.41
CA ALA A 137 0.62 0.52 -8.47
C ALA A 137 2.13 0.53 -8.13
N THR A 138 2.48 0.80 -6.88
CA THR A 138 3.88 0.73 -6.41
C THR A 138 4.42 -0.69 -6.47
N GLN A 139 3.61 -1.69 -6.08
CA GLN A 139 3.99 -3.10 -6.23
C GLN A 139 4.23 -3.48 -7.70
N ALA A 140 3.37 -3.04 -8.61
CA ALA A 140 3.54 -3.30 -10.04
C ALA A 140 4.81 -2.63 -10.63
N ALA A 141 5.13 -1.42 -10.17
CA ALA A 141 6.38 -0.76 -10.52
C ALA A 141 7.60 -1.49 -9.94
N ALA A 142 7.53 -1.95 -8.69
CA ALA A 142 8.57 -2.75 -8.05
C ALA A 142 8.79 -4.09 -8.77
N ASP A 143 7.73 -4.75 -9.20
CA ASP A 143 7.81 -5.98 -10.00
C ASP A 143 8.55 -5.75 -11.33
N ARG A 144 8.27 -4.65 -12.00
CA ARG A 144 8.96 -4.30 -13.24
C ARG A 144 10.44 -3.99 -13.00
N LEU A 145 10.75 -3.22 -11.94
CA LEU A 145 12.14 -2.94 -11.55
C LEU A 145 12.90 -4.23 -11.19
N ALA A 146 12.28 -5.12 -10.41
CA ALA A 146 12.89 -6.39 -10.02
C ALA A 146 13.25 -7.25 -11.23
N ARG A 147 12.41 -7.27 -12.26
CA ARG A 147 12.70 -7.99 -13.51
C ARG A 147 13.82 -7.34 -14.31
N GLU A 148 13.82 -6.00 -14.39
CA GLU A 148 14.85 -5.26 -15.12
C GLU A 148 16.24 -5.43 -14.50
N LEU A 149 16.29 -5.51 -13.18
CA LEU A 149 17.52 -5.62 -12.40
C LEU A 149 17.89 -7.08 -12.05
N GLU A 150 17.09 -8.06 -12.48
CA GLU A 150 17.23 -9.47 -12.08
C GLU A 150 17.37 -9.61 -10.54
N TYR A 151 16.53 -8.85 -9.79
CA TYR A 151 16.62 -8.76 -8.35
C TYR A 151 16.21 -10.06 -7.66
N GLU A 152 17.12 -10.67 -6.89
CA GLU A 152 16.94 -12.00 -6.32
C GLU A 152 15.76 -12.08 -5.32
N ASP A 153 15.61 -11.09 -4.43
CA ASP A 153 14.59 -11.05 -3.38
C ASP A 153 13.29 -10.37 -3.87
N ARG A 154 12.87 -10.66 -5.11
CA ARG A 154 11.72 -10.04 -5.75
C ARG A 154 10.44 -10.12 -4.90
N ASP A 155 10.11 -11.28 -4.36
CA ASP A 155 8.85 -11.48 -3.63
C ASP A 155 8.79 -10.66 -2.33
N GLU A 156 9.93 -10.41 -1.69
CA GLU A 156 10.04 -9.53 -0.54
C GLU A 156 9.89 -8.06 -0.93
N LEU A 157 10.56 -7.65 -2.02
CA LEU A 157 10.41 -6.30 -2.57
C LEU A 157 8.94 -5.99 -2.90
N LEU A 158 8.19 -6.96 -3.44
CA LEU A 158 6.76 -6.79 -3.73
C LEU A 158 5.94 -6.53 -2.46
N VAL A 159 6.25 -7.24 -1.38
CA VAL A 159 5.61 -7.01 -0.07
C VAL A 159 5.99 -5.64 0.48
N SER A 160 7.28 -5.27 0.45
CA SER A 160 7.75 -3.97 0.92
C SER A 160 7.09 -2.82 0.13
N ALA A 161 7.01 -2.94 -1.19
CA ALA A 161 6.35 -1.97 -2.05
C ALA A 161 4.84 -1.87 -1.77
N LEU A 162 4.17 -2.98 -1.47
CA LEU A 162 2.76 -2.98 -1.12
C LEU A 162 2.49 -2.31 0.25
N LEU A 163 3.42 -2.46 1.19
CA LEU A 163 3.27 -1.98 2.57
C LEU A 163 3.96 -0.64 2.85
N HIS A 164 4.73 -0.06 1.91
CA HIS A 164 5.59 1.10 2.16
C HIS A 164 4.88 2.27 2.84
N ASP A 165 3.65 2.50 2.45
CA ASP A 165 2.81 3.62 2.90
C ASP A 165 1.88 3.28 4.08
N ILE A 166 2.01 2.11 4.71
CA ILE A 166 1.10 1.64 5.76
C ILE A 166 0.98 2.63 6.93
N GLY A 167 2.01 3.42 7.17
CA GLY A 167 2.00 4.47 8.18
C GLY A 167 1.01 5.60 7.89
N LYS A 168 0.61 5.83 6.63
CA LYS A 168 -0.45 6.79 6.28
C LYS A 168 -1.79 6.41 6.89
N LEU A 169 -2.06 5.11 7.01
CA LEU A 169 -3.26 4.62 7.71
C LEU A 169 -3.20 4.91 9.21
N VAL A 170 -2.03 4.75 9.83
CA VAL A 170 -1.81 5.12 11.25
C VAL A 170 -2.07 6.61 11.45
N LEU A 171 -1.43 7.44 10.62
CA LEU A 171 -1.57 8.91 10.72
C LEU A 171 -3.02 9.34 10.48
N SER A 172 -3.71 8.73 9.53
CA SER A 172 -5.12 8.97 9.26
C SER A 172 -6.02 8.68 10.46
N HIS A 173 -5.72 7.61 11.19
CA HIS A 173 -6.47 7.23 12.38
C HIS A 173 -6.11 8.08 13.61
N ALA A 174 -4.83 8.43 13.76
CA ALA A 174 -4.33 9.21 14.90
C ALA A 174 -4.68 10.70 14.83
N TYR A 175 -4.77 11.26 13.61
CA TYR A 175 -4.92 12.70 13.38
C TYR A 175 -6.12 13.01 12.49
N PRO A 176 -7.24 13.47 13.07
CA PRO A 176 -8.39 13.95 12.30
C PRO A 176 -7.97 15.04 11.31
N GLY A 177 -8.39 14.90 10.05
CA GLY A 177 -8.02 15.82 8.97
C GLY A 177 -6.78 15.43 8.17
N TYR A 178 -6.01 14.42 8.58
CA TYR A 178 -4.98 13.83 7.73
C TYR A 178 -5.62 13.10 6.53
N PRO A 179 -5.09 13.19 5.30
CA PRO A 179 -3.91 13.97 4.92
C PRO A 179 -4.20 15.43 4.58
N ALA A 180 -5.45 15.80 4.31
CA ALA A 180 -5.79 17.08 3.66
C ALA A 180 -5.32 18.31 4.45
N GLN A 181 -5.50 18.33 5.77
CA GLN A 181 -5.09 19.47 6.61
C GLN A 181 -3.58 19.50 6.82
N ILE A 182 -2.93 18.34 6.95
CA ILE A 182 -1.48 18.26 7.19
C ILE A 182 -0.71 18.53 5.91
N HIS A 183 -1.06 17.90 4.80
CA HIS A 183 -0.38 18.10 3.54
C HIS A 183 -0.67 19.48 2.93
N GLY A 184 -1.87 20.04 3.14
CA GLY A 184 -2.23 21.35 2.63
C GLY A 184 -2.01 21.46 1.11
N ASN A 185 -1.11 22.38 0.72
CA ASN A 185 -0.77 22.64 -0.68
C ASN A 185 0.44 21.84 -1.20
N ALA A 186 0.95 20.89 -0.43
CA ALA A 186 2.08 20.05 -0.83
C ALA A 186 1.75 19.24 -2.10
N ARG A 187 2.61 19.30 -3.09
CA ARG A 187 2.39 18.70 -4.41
C ARG A 187 3.18 17.42 -4.61
N THR A 188 4.41 17.35 -4.08
CA THR A 188 5.29 16.19 -4.23
C THR A 188 5.26 15.31 -2.98
N PRO A 189 5.67 14.03 -3.09
CA PRO A 189 5.83 13.16 -1.93
C PRO A 189 6.76 13.75 -0.85
N GLU A 190 7.87 14.35 -1.26
CA GLU A 190 8.87 14.95 -0.37
C GLU A 190 8.30 16.17 0.40
N GLU A 191 7.51 17.02 -0.28
CA GLU A 191 6.83 18.13 0.38
C GLU A 191 5.82 17.62 1.42
N ARG A 192 5.09 16.53 1.12
CA ARG A 192 4.14 15.90 2.05
C ARG A 192 4.86 15.34 3.26
N LEU A 193 5.96 14.61 3.05
CA LEU A 193 6.79 14.06 4.11
C LEU A 193 7.33 15.16 5.03
N HIS A 194 7.83 16.27 4.44
CA HIS A 194 8.30 17.41 5.20
C HIS A 194 7.18 18.03 6.06
N LYS A 195 5.97 18.12 5.53
CA LYS A 195 4.80 18.61 6.27
C LYS A 195 4.43 17.68 7.42
N GLU A 196 4.44 16.38 7.22
CA GLU A 196 4.20 15.41 8.29
C GLU A 196 5.20 15.60 9.44
N ARG A 197 6.50 15.68 9.14
CA ARG A 197 7.55 15.92 10.12
C ARG A 197 7.38 17.25 10.87
N LEU A 198 7.02 18.30 10.15
CA LEU A 198 6.82 19.63 10.72
C LEU A 198 5.60 19.70 11.65
N GLU A 199 4.46 19.18 11.19
CA GLU A 199 3.16 19.34 11.88
C GLU A 199 2.91 18.25 12.93
N LEU A 200 3.42 17.02 12.70
CA LEU A 200 3.17 15.88 13.56
C LEU A 200 4.40 15.42 14.35
N GLY A 201 5.61 15.92 14.02
CA GLY A 201 6.87 15.46 14.60
C GLY A 201 7.29 14.05 14.16
N VAL A 202 6.49 13.40 13.32
CA VAL A 202 6.75 12.07 12.74
C VAL A 202 6.26 12.05 11.30
N ASP A 203 6.77 11.13 10.49
CA ASP A 203 6.27 10.87 9.14
C ASP A 203 5.72 9.47 8.98
N HIS A 204 5.02 9.22 7.88
CA HIS A 204 4.39 7.94 7.61
C HIS A 204 5.41 6.81 7.43
N ALA A 205 6.60 7.07 6.89
CA ALA A 205 7.62 6.05 6.69
C ALA A 205 8.13 5.52 8.04
N LEU A 206 8.49 6.43 8.96
CA LEU A 206 8.91 6.10 10.32
C LEU A 206 7.80 5.31 11.07
N VAL A 207 6.58 5.83 11.04
CA VAL A 207 5.43 5.22 11.73
C VAL A 207 5.09 3.85 11.13
N GLY A 208 5.22 3.70 9.81
CA GLY A 208 5.04 2.44 9.10
C GLY A 208 6.06 1.39 9.52
N GLY A 209 7.33 1.76 9.63
CA GLY A 209 8.40 0.88 10.12
C GLY A 209 8.18 0.42 11.57
N VAL A 210 7.72 1.32 12.44
CA VAL A 210 7.34 0.99 13.82
C VAL A 210 6.19 -0.01 13.84
N LEU A 211 5.15 0.20 13.02
CA LEU A 211 4.01 -0.70 12.92
C LEU A 211 4.43 -2.10 12.42
N ALA A 212 5.28 -2.15 11.39
CA ALA A 212 5.79 -3.42 10.86
C ALA A 212 6.53 -4.24 11.92
N ARG A 213 7.38 -3.59 12.75
CA ARG A 213 8.05 -4.26 13.88
C ARG A 213 7.06 -4.70 14.95
N ARG A 214 6.05 -3.91 15.27
CA ARG A 214 4.98 -4.27 16.21
C ARG A 214 4.21 -5.52 15.74
N TRP A 215 4.04 -5.69 14.44
CA TRP A 215 3.45 -6.87 13.84
C TRP A 215 4.41 -8.06 13.73
N ALA A 216 5.63 -7.93 14.23
CA ALA A 216 6.69 -8.93 14.17
C ALA A 216 7.05 -9.32 12.72
N LEU A 217 6.90 -8.39 11.77
CA LEU A 217 7.42 -8.58 10.42
C LEU A 217 8.96 -8.54 10.44
N PRO A 218 9.64 -9.17 9.47
CA PRO A 218 11.09 -9.14 9.36
C PRO A 218 11.64 -7.71 9.39
N ASN A 219 12.78 -7.54 10.08
CA ASN A 219 13.36 -6.20 10.22
C ASN A 219 13.74 -5.57 8.87
N ARG A 220 14.09 -6.39 7.87
CA ARG A 220 14.39 -5.91 6.51
C ARG A 220 13.16 -5.26 5.86
N LEU A 221 11.96 -5.86 5.97
CA LEU A 221 10.72 -5.23 5.51
C LEU A 221 10.42 -3.94 6.30
N ALA A 222 10.59 -3.98 7.62
CA ALA A 222 10.39 -2.80 8.45
C ALA A 222 11.36 -1.66 8.07
N MET A 223 12.60 -1.98 7.74
CA MET A 223 13.60 -1.01 7.28
C MET A 223 13.28 -0.48 5.89
N ALA A 224 12.84 -1.34 4.97
CA ALA A 224 12.41 -0.90 3.63
C ALA A 224 11.27 0.11 3.73
N ILE A 225 10.26 -0.17 4.57
CA ILE A 225 9.15 0.73 4.85
C ILE A 225 9.63 2.02 5.52
N GLU A 226 10.49 1.93 6.53
CA GLU A 226 10.93 3.11 7.29
C GLU A 226 11.82 4.06 6.48
N ARG A 227 12.62 3.53 5.56
CA ARG A 227 13.67 4.28 4.87
C ARG A 227 13.39 4.58 3.40
N HIS A 228 12.22 4.24 2.87
CA HIS A 228 11.94 4.47 1.45
C HIS A 228 11.95 5.94 1.01
N HIS A 229 11.94 6.89 1.95
CA HIS A 229 12.15 8.32 1.69
C HIS A 229 13.51 8.84 2.19
N ALA A 230 14.42 7.98 2.63
CA ALA A 230 15.73 8.41 3.07
C ALA A 230 16.61 8.77 1.86
N ASP A 231 17.37 9.89 1.95
CA ASP A 231 18.22 10.35 0.85
C ASP A 231 19.43 9.43 0.63
N ASP A 232 19.82 8.70 1.68
CA ASP A 232 20.90 7.71 1.70
C ASP A 232 20.35 6.26 1.60
N ALA A 233 19.14 6.08 1.06
CA ALA A 233 18.57 4.76 0.89
C ALA A 233 19.35 3.95 -0.15
N GLU A 234 19.72 2.72 0.21
CA GLU A 234 20.39 1.76 -0.64
C GLU A 234 19.63 0.43 -0.65
N GLY A 235 19.82 -0.40 -1.68
CA GLY A 235 19.19 -1.70 -1.80
C GLY A 235 17.66 -1.63 -1.85
N GLU A 236 16.97 -2.48 -1.07
CA GLU A 236 15.51 -2.57 -1.09
C GLU A 236 14.76 -1.26 -0.77
N PRO A 237 15.14 -0.45 0.24
CA PRO A 237 14.54 0.87 0.47
C PRO A 237 14.63 1.81 -0.75
N ALA A 238 15.77 1.80 -1.46
CA ALA A 238 15.95 2.61 -2.68
C ALA A 238 15.05 2.13 -3.82
N LEU A 239 14.91 0.82 -3.99
CA LEU A 239 13.99 0.22 -4.98
C LEU A 239 12.54 0.56 -4.68
N VAL A 240 12.13 0.51 -3.40
CA VAL A 240 10.77 0.91 -2.97
C VAL A 240 10.55 2.40 -3.25
N ARG A 241 11.54 3.28 -2.94
CA ARG A 241 11.47 4.72 -3.27
C ARG A 241 11.26 4.95 -4.77
N LEU A 242 12.05 4.29 -5.59
CA LEU A 242 11.94 4.42 -7.04
C LEU A 242 10.58 3.91 -7.54
N ALA A 243 10.10 2.78 -7.02
CA ALA A 243 8.80 2.22 -7.36
C ALA A 243 7.64 3.17 -6.97
N ASP A 244 7.70 3.80 -5.80
CA ASP A 244 6.74 4.82 -5.35
C ASP A 244 6.72 6.03 -6.30
N MET A 245 7.88 6.56 -6.65
CA MET A 245 7.99 7.69 -7.60
C MET A 245 7.43 7.31 -8.98
N LEU A 246 7.68 6.10 -9.45
CA LEU A 246 7.14 5.59 -10.72
C LEU A 246 5.63 5.40 -10.65
N ALA A 247 5.08 4.94 -9.54
CA ALA A 247 3.63 4.84 -9.34
C ALA A 247 2.97 6.23 -9.34
N HIS A 248 3.57 7.23 -8.69
CA HIS A 248 3.11 8.61 -8.74
C HIS A 248 3.15 9.16 -10.18
N TYR A 249 4.23 8.93 -10.91
CA TYR A 249 4.34 9.32 -12.32
C TYR A 249 3.26 8.66 -13.18
N GLY A 250 3.03 7.37 -13.01
CA GLY A 250 1.99 6.61 -13.72
C GLY A 250 0.57 7.14 -13.48
N HIS A 251 0.32 7.74 -12.32
CA HIS A 251 -0.95 8.40 -11.98
C HIS A 251 -0.99 9.88 -12.34
N ALA A 252 -0.06 10.36 -13.17
CA ALA A 252 0.07 11.77 -13.59
C ALA A 252 0.21 12.75 -12.39
N GLN A 253 0.75 12.28 -11.28
CA GLN A 253 1.09 13.14 -10.16
C GLN A 253 2.47 13.79 -10.38
N PRO A 254 2.70 15.00 -9.85
CA PRO A 254 4.01 15.64 -9.99
C PRO A 254 5.11 14.82 -9.32
N VAL A 255 6.15 14.51 -10.08
CA VAL A 255 7.38 13.89 -9.61
C VAL A 255 8.55 14.79 -10.04
N ASN A 256 9.49 15.03 -9.16
CA ASN A 256 10.69 15.80 -9.49
C ASN A 256 11.61 14.98 -10.40
N PRO A 257 11.87 15.41 -11.66
CA PRO A 257 12.69 14.61 -12.58
C PRO A 257 14.12 14.40 -12.12
N LYS A 258 14.70 15.35 -11.36
CA LYS A 258 16.07 15.21 -10.85
C LYS A 258 16.16 14.16 -9.76
N GLU A 259 15.16 14.11 -8.88
CA GLU A 259 15.08 13.12 -7.81
C GLU A 259 14.77 11.73 -8.38
N LEU A 260 13.91 11.64 -9.40
CA LEU A 260 13.64 10.39 -10.09
C LEU A 260 14.92 9.81 -10.72
N LEU A 261 15.70 10.63 -11.40
CA LEU A 261 16.99 10.21 -11.96
C LEU A 261 17.99 9.83 -10.87
N ALA A 262 18.05 10.56 -9.76
CA ALA A 262 18.91 10.24 -8.63
C ALA A 262 18.52 8.92 -7.99
N ALA A 263 17.22 8.67 -7.79
CA ALA A 263 16.69 7.41 -7.27
C ALA A 263 17.01 6.23 -8.22
N ALA A 264 16.88 6.43 -9.54
CA ALA A 264 17.23 5.40 -10.50
C ALA A 264 18.74 5.07 -10.46
N HIS A 265 19.61 6.07 -10.38
CA HIS A 265 21.06 5.86 -10.23
C HIS A 265 21.44 5.17 -8.91
N ALA A 266 20.74 5.47 -7.82
CA ALA A 266 20.93 4.78 -6.53
C ALA A 266 20.53 3.29 -6.59
N CYS A 267 19.73 2.90 -7.58
CA CYS A 267 19.37 1.52 -7.88
C CYS A 267 20.18 0.91 -9.03
N ASP A 268 21.31 1.53 -9.43
CA ASP A 268 22.16 1.11 -10.56
C ASP A 268 21.43 1.02 -11.91
N LEU A 269 20.27 1.72 -12.07
CA LEU A 269 19.61 1.81 -13.36
C LEU A 269 20.24 2.89 -14.24
N THR A 270 20.48 2.53 -15.49
CA THR A 270 20.81 3.49 -16.53
C THR A 270 19.59 4.31 -16.95
N THR A 271 19.82 5.47 -17.56
CA THR A 271 18.72 6.31 -18.08
C THR A 271 17.90 5.58 -19.16
N GLU A 272 18.53 4.71 -19.94
CA GLU A 272 17.87 3.87 -20.95
C GLU A 272 16.90 2.88 -20.30
N GLN A 273 17.39 2.12 -19.32
CA GLN A 273 16.57 1.16 -18.56
C GLN A 273 15.41 1.85 -17.84
N LEU A 274 15.65 3.02 -17.22
CA LEU A 274 14.58 3.79 -16.61
C LEU A 274 13.49 4.17 -17.63
N ARG A 275 13.88 4.58 -18.86
CA ARG A 275 12.93 4.88 -19.91
C ARG A 275 12.11 3.66 -20.33
N GLU A 276 12.73 2.49 -20.43
CA GLU A 276 12.04 1.23 -20.75
C GLU A 276 11.03 0.87 -19.67
N VAL A 277 11.44 0.93 -18.39
CA VAL A 277 10.55 0.73 -17.26
C VAL A 277 9.38 1.71 -17.30
N MET A 278 9.65 3.01 -17.47
CA MET A 278 8.60 4.05 -17.56
C MET A 278 7.67 3.87 -18.76
N TYR A 279 8.19 3.39 -19.89
CA TYR A 279 7.40 3.16 -21.09
C TYR A 279 6.40 2.01 -20.93
N GLU A 280 6.77 0.98 -20.16
CA GLU A 280 5.92 -0.17 -19.89
C GLU A 280 4.94 0.04 -18.73
N LEU A 281 5.20 1.04 -17.88
CA LEU A 281 4.26 1.38 -16.83
C LEU A 281 2.98 2.01 -17.40
N PRO A 282 1.83 1.71 -16.82
CA PRO A 282 0.58 2.33 -17.22
C PRO A 282 0.62 3.84 -16.98
N ASN A 283 0.65 4.62 -18.06
CA ASN A 283 0.62 6.07 -17.98
C ASN A 283 -0.83 6.57 -17.97
N GLY A 284 -1.20 7.33 -16.95
CA GLY A 284 -2.48 8.03 -16.89
C GLY A 284 -2.67 9.12 -17.97
N ASN A 285 -1.60 9.52 -18.67
CA ASN A 285 -1.64 10.44 -19.82
C ASN A 285 -1.49 9.64 -21.12
N GLY A 286 -2.60 9.41 -21.81
CA GLY A 286 -2.70 8.64 -23.05
C GLY A 286 -1.92 9.17 -24.24
N GLN A 287 -0.58 9.20 -24.19
CA GLN A 287 0.29 9.58 -25.29
C GLN A 287 1.31 8.49 -25.68
N ALA A 288 0.94 7.23 -25.62
CA ALA A 288 1.60 6.24 -26.45
C ALA A 288 0.58 5.68 -27.45
N LYS A 289 0.87 5.77 -28.73
CA LYS A 289 0.18 4.97 -29.75
C LYS A 289 0.51 3.50 -29.48
N ARG A 290 -0.15 2.91 -28.48
CA ARG A 290 -0.17 1.45 -28.33
C ARG A 290 -1.07 0.89 -29.40
N ASN A 291 -0.72 -0.27 -29.96
CA ASN A 291 -1.71 -1.17 -30.52
C ASN A 291 -2.66 -1.51 -29.36
N VAL A 292 -3.70 -0.72 -29.23
CA VAL A 292 -4.70 -0.89 -28.17
C VAL A 292 -5.51 -2.10 -28.58
N ASP A 293 -5.41 -3.19 -27.83
CA ASP A 293 -6.35 -4.28 -27.96
C ASP A 293 -7.77 -3.68 -27.90
N PRO A 294 -8.72 -4.16 -28.72
CA PRO A 294 -10.07 -3.62 -28.70
C PRO A 294 -10.62 -3.68 -27.27
N CYS A 295 -11.05 -2.53 -26.76
CA CYS A 295 -11.57 -2.43 -25.41
C CYS A 295 -12.83 -3.30 -25.27
N PRO A 296 -12.84 -4.30 -24.36
CA PRO A 296 -14.00 -5.18 -24.17
C PRO A 296 -15.15 -4.48 -23.42
N LEU A 297 -14.87 -3.28 -22.89
CA LEU A 297 -15.83 -2.52 -22.10
C LEU A 297 -16.72 -1.66 -22.99
N SER A 298 -17.97 -1.53 -22.61
CA SER A 298 -18.87 -0.54 -23.20
C SER A 298 -18.45 0.88 -22.82
N SER A 299 -18.86 1.89 -23.58
CA SER A 299 -18.61 3.31 -23.27
C SER A 299 -19.01 3.66 -21.84
N ARG A 300 -20.13 3.10 -21.37
CA ARG A 300 -20.65 3.35 -20.02
C ARG A 300 -19.80 2.69 -18.92
N GLU A 301 -19.31 1.49 -19.17
CA GLU A 301 -18.39 0.80 -18.27
C GLU A 301 -17.05 1.56 -18.18
N VAL A 302 -16.55 2.10 -19.29
CA VAL A 302 -15.35 2.95 -19.30
C VAL A 302 -15.58 4.24 -18.50
N GLU A 303 -16.71 4.91 -18.66
CA GLU A 303 -17.05 6.12 -17.90
C GLU A 303 -17.10 5.85 -16.40
N VAL A 304 -17.77 4.77 -15.99
CA VAL A 304 -17.85 4.35 -14.60
C VAL A 304 -16.47 4.03 -14.06
N LEU A 305 -15.65 3.28 -14.82
CA LEU A 305 -14.29 2.90 -14.41
C LEU A 305 -13.36 4.10 -14.30
N LYS A 306 -13.50 5.13 -15.18
CA LYS A 306 -12.76 6.40 -15.08
C LYS A 306 -13.05 7.13 -13.77
N ARG A 307 -14.33 7.28 -13.43
CA ARG A 307 -14.74 7.92 -12.17
C ARG A 307 -14.23 7.14 -10.96
N LEU A 308 -14.22 5.83 -11.12
CA LEU A 308 -13.64 4.95 -10.13
C LEU A 308 -12.13 5.20 -9.97
N ALA A 309 -11.37 5.29 -11.04
CA ALA A 309 -9.94 5.59 -11.02
C ALA A 309 -9.62 6.98 -10.41
N GLU A 310 -10.53 7.94 -10.56
CA GLU A 310 -10.45 9.25 -9.89
C GLU A 310 -10.66 9.17 -8.36
N GLY A 311 -10.94 8.00 -7.81
CA GLY A 311 -11.14 7.78 -6.38
C GLY A 311 -12.56 8.12 -5.90
N LYS A 312 -13.54 8.20 -6.81
CA LYS A 312 -14.92 8.51 -6.45
C LYS A 312 -15.64 7.28 -5.89
N VAL A 313 -16.46 7.51 -4.89
CA VAL A 313 -17.35 6.47 -4.36
C VAL A 313 -18.61 6.33 -5.22
N TYR A 314 -19.22 5.16 -5.20
CA TYR A 314 -20.37 4.83 -6.08
C TYR A 314 -21.53 5.82 -6.02
N LYS A 315 -21.80 6.43 -4.86
CA LYS A 315 -22.81 7.49 -4.76
C LYS A 315 -22.46 8.74 -5.57
N GLN A 316 -21.16 9.11 -5.58
CA GLN A 316 -20.66 10.23 -6.35
C GLN A 316 -20.71 9.91 -7.85
N ILE A 317 -20.26 8.69 -8.22
CA ILE A 317 -20.34 8.20 -9.61
C ILE A 317 -21.79 8.17 -10.08
N ALA A 318 -22.70 7.64 -9.26
CA ALA A 318 -24.12 7.58 -9.57
C ALA A 318 -24.72 8.99 -9.77
N HIS A 319 -24.38 9.93 -8.90
CA HIS A 319 -24.84 11.32 -9.01
C HIS A 319 -24.28 12.00 -10.28
N GLU A 320 -22.98 11.88 -10.56
CA GLU A 320 -22.33 12.52 -11.72
C GLU A 320 -22.77 11.94 -13.07
N LEU A 321 -23.11 10.65 -13.08
CA LEU A 321 -23.53 9.96 -14.29
C LEU A 321 -25.04 9.81 -14.42
N GLU A 322 -25.81 10.42 -13.51
CA GLU A 322 -27.28 10.35 -13.45
C GLU A 322 -27.81 8.90 -13.42
N LEU A 323 -27.13 8.05 -12.64
CA LEU A 323 -27.47 6.64 -12.46
C LEU A 323 -27.92 6.34 -11.03
N SER A 324 -28.51 5.17 -10.83
CA SER A 324 -28.68 4.61 -9.49
C SER A 324 -27.37 3.96 -9.03
N THR A 325 -27.13 3.90 -7.71
CA THR A 325 -25.97 3.18 -7.15
C THR A 325 -25.99 1.70 -7.50
N SER A 326 -27.17 1.08 -7.63
CA SER A 326 -27.32 -0.29 -8.11
C SER A 326 -26.86 -0.46 -9.55
N THR A 327 -27.16 0.51 -10.41
CA THR A 327 -26.72 0.51 -11.81
C THR A 327 -25.20 0.63 -11.93
N VAL A 328 -24.58 1.50 -11.12
CA VAL A 328 -23.10 1.61 -11.04
C VAL A 328 -22.49 0.28 -10.62
N ARG A 329 -23.04 -0.40 -9.62
CA ARG A 329 -22.61 -1.75 -9.21
C ARG A 329 -22.66 -2.75 -10.35
N THR A 330 -23.76 -2.79 -11.08
CA THR A 330 -23.93 -3.69 -12.22
C THR A 330 -22.88 -3.43 -13.29
N HIS A 331 -22.61 -2.16 -13.62
CA HIS A 331 -21.55 -1.83 -14.57
C HIS A 331 -20.18 -2.29 -14.10
N LEU A 332 -19.86 -2.10 -12.82
CA LEU A 332 -18.57 -2.54 -12.27
C LEU A 332 -18.44 -4.06 -12.21
N HIS A 333 -19.49 -4.77 -11.83
CA HIS A 333 -19.51 -6.23 -11.86
C HIS A 333 -19.22 -6.75 -13.29
N ASN A 334 -19.88 -6.19 -14.28
CA ASN A 334 -19.67 -6.55 -15.67
C ASN A 334 -18.26 -6.16 -16.15
N THR A 335 -17.74 -5.00 -15.73
CA THR A 335 -16.39 -4.55 -16.01
C THR A 335 -15.37 -5.54 -15.46
N TYR A 336 -15.50 -5.94 -14.19
CA TYR A 336 -14.57 -6.88 -13.57
C TYR A 336 -14.61 -8.24 -14.27
N ALA A 337 -15.79 -8.76 -14.58
CA ALA A 337 -15.93 -10.01 -15.32
C ALA A 337 -15.26 -9.95 -16.71
N LYS A 338 -15.43 -8.84 -17.46
CA LYS A 338 -14.84 -8.66 -18.78
C LYS A 338 -13.33 -8.51 -18.76
N LEU A 339 -12.79 -7.88 -17.71
CA LEU A 339 -11.35 -7.65 -17.55
C LEU A 339 -10.64 -8.84 -16.89
N GLY A 340 -11.40 -9.82 -16.36
CA GLY A 340 -10.84 -10.83 -15.47
C GLY A 340 -10.28 -10.23 -14.19
N ALA A 341 -10.70 -9.01 -13.86
CA ALA A 341 -10.31 -8.32 -12.64
C ALA A 341 -11.13 -8.83 -11.46
N VAL A 342 -10.51 -8.84 -10.30
CA VAL A 342 -11.11 -9.39 -9.10
C VAL A 342 -11.56 -8.32 -8.14
N ASP A 343 -10.97 -7.15 -8.30
CA ASP A 343 -11.30 -5.97 -7.52
C ASP A 343 -11.14 -4.71 -8.36
N ARG A 344 -11.45 -3.59 -7.74
CA ARG A 344 -11.35 -2.26 -8.31
C ARG A 344 -9.92 -1.90 -8.70
N ALA A 345 -8.94 -2.15 -7.81
CA ALA A 345 -7.56 -1.77 -8.05
C ALA A 345 -7.02 -2.48 -9.29
N GLN A 346 -7.30 -3.77 -9.38
CA GLN A 346 -6.89 -4.57 -10.52
C GLN A 346 -7.61 -4.17 -11.82
N ALA A 347 -8.92 -3.86 -11.75
CA ALA A 347 -9.65 -3.40 -12.92
C ALA A 347 -9.11 -2.07 -13.47
N VAL A 348 -8.82 -1.12 -12.59
CA VAL A 348 -8.19 0.16 -12.97
C VAL A 348 -6.80 -0.08 -13.53
N LEU A 349 -5.99 -0.90 -12.88
CA LEU A 349 -4.64 -1.24 -13.32
C LEU A 349 -4.65 -1.86 -14.73
N ILE A 350 -5.47 -2.91 -14.95
CA ILE A 350 -5.60 -3.58 -16.25
C ILE A 350 -6.04 -2.59 -17.32
N ALA A 351 -7.07 -1.80 -17.05
CA ALA A 351 -7.59 -0.86 -18.02
C ALA A 351 -6.58 0.26 -18.36
N THR A 352 -5.82 0.71 -17.38
CA THR A 352 -4.73 1.68 -17.58
C THR A 352 -3.58 1.05 -18.36
N GLN A 353 -3.15 -0.16 -18.02
CA GLN A 353 -2.10 -0.91 -18.76
C GLN A 353 -2.46 -1.14 -20.21
N ARG A 354 -3.74 -1.37 -20.50
CA ARG A 354 -4.25 -1.58 -21.86
C ARG A 354 -4.55 -0.27 -22.59
N GLY A 355 -4.43 0.88 -21.93
CA GLY A 355 -4.72 2.19 -22.52
C GLY A 355 -6.21 2.46 -22.77
N TRP A 356 -7.09 1.83 -22.01
CA TRP A 356 -8.55 2.03 -22.09
C TRP A 356 -9.07 3.12 -21.16
N LEU A 357 -8.24 3.54 -20.17
CA LEU A 357 -8.49 4.65 -19.26
C LEU A 357 -7.58 5.84 -19.53
#